data_9c1181b88c39b0696c073f700b3ae519
#
_entry.id   9c1181b88c39b0696c073f700b3ae519
#
_cell.length_a   1.000
_cell.length_b   1.000
_cell.length_c   1.000
_cell.angle_alpha   90.00
_cell.angle_beta   90.00
_cell.angle_gamma   90.00
#
_symmetry.space_group_name_H-M   'P 1'
#
loop_
_entity.id
_entity.type
_entity.pdbx_description
1 polymer ?
#
loop_
_entity_poly.entity_id
_entity_poly.type
_entity_poly.pdbx_seq_one_letter_code
_entity_poly.pdbx_strand_id
1 'polypeptide(L)'
;MPVDSATRTLEVTPYDPSRDLGGLFVDAQMMGVYSDSKTLVDATPRRDPHVVAEAYAVEKQKQGFSLRTFMTREFKTPPAPNVSASGGSKRSMEQHIADLWPVLTRAADVNDPRSSLLPLPHPYVVPGGRFREVYYWDSYFTMLGLVESGRSAQMGHMLDNFAHLVRTLGHIPNANRTYYLSRSQPPYFAAMVGRYAEATDSSKSLVYLEAIEAEHRFWMDGVDTLTPGNAVRRVAKLADGSVLNRYWDDRPEPRPESFREDFTIAQRLPETQREEFYRNVRAAAESGWDFSSRWMRDPTSLASLETVLLAPVDLNSLLYHTERTIAALRRRRGVRGDAAVARRFDAMADARRTAMLAHMWDNESGFFYDLRWTSGERVVDRPSMAAAAPLYFGVATPEQGTRVAQRLARDFLKPGGFTTTLIKSGQQWDAPNGWPPLQWLAIEGVRRYGATALADSARAKWLALNRKVYSATGKLTEKYDVWDLSKRAGGGEYPTQDGFGWTNGVALTLSKQLPPR
;
A
#
# COMPACT_ATOMS: atom_id res chain seq x y z
N MET A 1 0.75 -24.57 27.05
CA MET A 1 0.76 -23.42 27.94
C MET A 1 0.25 -22.23 27.14
N PRO A 2 -0.78 -21.49 27.57
CA PRO A 2 -1.23 -20.33 26.87
C PRO A 2 -0.12 -19.27 26.90
N VAL A 3 0.32 -18.80 25.74
CA VAL A 3 1.22 -17.67 25.62
C VAL A 3 0.38 -16.42 25.82
N ASP A 4 0.69 -15.77 26.92
CA ASP A 4 0.11 -14.51 27.36
C ASP A 4 0.10 -13.48 26.21
N SER A 5 -1.07 -12.99 25.88
CA SER A 5 -1.28 -11.92 24.90
C SER A 5 -0.92 -10.57 25.52
N ALA A 6 0.31 -10.44 25.99
CA ALA A 6 0.85 -9.17 26.41
C ALA A 6 1.05 -8.29 25.17
N THR A 7 0.01 -7.56 24.80
CA THR A 7 0.15 -6.30 24.07
C THR A 7 1.17 -5.48 24.86
N ARG A 8 2.43 -5.39 24.36
CA ARG A 8 3.39 -4.44 24.92
C ARG A 8 2.81 -3.05 24.67
N THR A 9 2.13 -2.52 25.65
CA THR A 9 1.80 -1.11 25.75
C THR A 9 3.09 -0.33 25.62
N LEU A 10 3.16 0.54 24.63
CA LEU A 10 4.18 1.58 24.57
C LEU A 10 4.08 2.30 25.92
N GLU A 11 5.16 2.35 26.72
CA GLU A 11 5.19 2.97 28.05
C GLU A 11 4.81 4.45 28.01
N VAL A 12 4.82 5.07 26.83
CA VAL A 12 4.34 6.43 26.56
C VAL A 12 3.47 6.38 25.32
N THR A 13 2.25 6.89 25.42
CA THR A 13 1.37 7.03 24.25
C THR A 13 1.99 8.05 23.29
N PRO A 14 2.37 7.66 22.07
CA PRO A 14 3.04 8.57 21.15
C PRO A 14 2.09 9.68 20.69
N TYR A 15 2.63 10.84 20.34
CA TYR A 15 1.88 11.97 19.85
C TYR A 15 1.04 11.61 18.60
N ASP A 16 -0.27 11.85 18.70
CA ASP A 16 -1.23 11.73 17.58
C ASP A 16 -1.88 13.11 17.37
N PRO A 17 -1.63 13.75 16.21
CA PRO A 17 -2.15 15.11 15.96
C PRO A 17 -3.65 15.26 16.11
N SER A 18 -4.44 14.26 15.72
CA SER A 18 -5.91 14.31 15.80
C SER A 18 -6.42 14.22 17.24
N ARG A 19 -5.74 13.43 18.07
CA ARG A 19 -6.10 13.25 19.48
C ARG A 19 -5.60 14.42 20.33
N ASP A 20 -4.31 14.78 20.21
CA ASP A 20 -3.62 15.63 21.18
C ASP A 20 -3.82 17.13 20.91
N LEU A 21 -4.17 17.50 19.68
CA LEU A 21 -4.51 18.90 19.34
C LEU A 21 -6.02 19.19 19.43
N GLY A 22 -6.88 18.18 19.49
CA GLY A 22 -8.32 18.34 19.68
C GLY A 22 -8.96 19.36 18.74
N GLY A 23 -9.62 20.39 19.30
CA GLY A 23 -10.31 21.41 18.51
C GLY A 23 -9.39 22.21 17.59
N LEU A 24 -8.11 22.41 17.94
CA LEU A 24 -7.13 23.06 17.06
C LEU A 24 -6.94 22.26 15.78
N PHE A 25 -6.85 20.91 15.89
CA PHE A 25 -6.72 20.03 14.73
C PHE A 25 -7.92 20.19 13.79
N VAL A 26 -9.13 20.09 14.32
CA VAL A 26 -10.37 20.20 13.52
C VAL A 26 -10.46 21.55 12.84
N ASP A 27 -10.28 22.65 13.58
CA ASP A 27 -10.39 24.01 13.06
C ASP A 27 -9.33 24.26 11.97
N ALA A 28 -8.08 23.83 12.18
CA ALA A 28 -7.00 24.00 11.21
C ALA A 28 -7.22 23.20 9.91
N GLN A 29 -7.76 21.97 10.00
CA GLN A 29 -8.12 21.16 8.84
C GLN A 29 -9.30 21.76 8.09
N MET A 30 -10.39 22.09 8.77
CA MET A 30 -11.62 22.59 8.13
C MET A 30 -11.47 23.99 7.53
N MET A 31 -10.68 24.87 8.15
CA MET A 31 -10.35 26.19 7.59
C MET A 31 -9.29 26.14 6.49
N GLY A 32 -8.73 24.98 6.19
CA GLY A 32 -7.72 24.81 5.13
C GLY A 32 -6.48 25.67 5.36
N VAL A 33 -5.96 25.68 6.61
CA VAL A 33 -4.74 26.46 6.95
C VAL A 33 -3.59 26.05 6.04
N TYR A 34 -3.49 24.77 5.76
CA TYR A 34 -2.63 24.19 4.73
C TYR A 34 -3.46 23.71 3.54
N SER A 35 -2.93 23.85 2.33
CA SER A 35 -3.59 23.37 1.09
C SER A 35 -3.71 21.85 1.04
N ASP A 36 -2.76 21.15 1.67
CA ASP A 36 -2.71 19.69 1.80
C ASP A 36 -2.94 19.31 3.27
N SER A 37 -4.01 18.55 3.55
CA SER A 37 -4.40 18.08 4.89
C SER A 37 -3.27 17.31 5.58
N LYS A 38 -2.42 16.59 4.81
CA LYS A 38 -1.27 15.85 5.34
C LYS A 38 -0.21 16.76 5.97
N THR A 39 -0.10 18.01 5.52
CA THR A 39 0.91 18.94 6.07
C THR A 39 0.73 19.18 7.56
N LEU A 40 -0.51 19.23 8.06
CA LEU A 40 -0.77 19.45 9.49
C LEU A 40 -0.32 18.23 10.32
N VAL A 41 -0.66 17.02 9.90
CA VAL A 41 -0.34 15.81 10.67
C VAL A 41 1.15 15.45 10.65
N ASP A 42 1.89 16.00 9.68
CA ASP A 42 3.35 15.88 9.58
C ASP A 42 4.10 17.03 10.29
N ALA A 43 3.38 18.10 10.66
CA ALA A 43 3.98 19.24 11.34
C ALA A 43 4.30 18.89 12.80
N THR A 44 5.47 19.36 13.27
CA THR A 44 5.92 19.13 14.64
C THR A 44 5.61 20.36 15.49
N PRO A 45 4.86 20.25 16.60
CA PRO A 45 4.68 21.35 17.55
C PRO A 45 6.02 21.79 18.14
N ARG A 46 6.22 23.09 18.30
CA ARG A 46 7.46 23.65 18.89
C ARG A 46 7.51 23.50 20.40
N ARG A 47 6.33 23.31 21.03
CA ARG A 47 6.14 23.08 22.47
C ARG A 47 5.36 21.79 22.67
N ASP A 48 5.10 21.41 23.90
CA ASP A 48 4.22 20.31 24.25
C ASP A 48 2.85 20.46 23.53
N PRO A 49 2.34 19.44 22.84
CA PRO A 49 1.09 19.51 22.08
C PRO A 49 -0.13 19.97 22.91
N HIS A 50 -0.24 19.51 24.17
CA HIS A 50 -1.33 19.91 25.05
C HIS A 50 -1.25 21.39 25.42
N VAL A 51 -0.03 21.90 25.69
CA VAL A 51 0.19 23.33 25.94
C VAL A 51 -0.17 24.17 24.71
N VAL A 52 0.10 23.67 23.50
CA VAL A 52 -0.30 24.35 22.26
C VAL A 52 -1.83 24.36 22.11
N ALA A 53 -2.50 23.22 22.39
CA ALA A 53 -3.95 23.13 22.32
C ALA A 53 -4.66 24.03 23.35
N GLU A 54 -4.15 24.11 24.57
CA GLU A 54 -4.64 25.04 25.62
C GLU A 54 -4.45 26.51 25.22
N ALA A 55 -3.27 26.86 24.72
CA ALA A 55 -3.00 28.21 24.24
C ALA A 55 -3.97 28.61 23.12
N TYR A 56 -4.26 27.69 22.19
CA TYR A 56 -5.24 27.90 21.14
C TYR A 56 -6.64 28.18 21.71
N ALA A 57 -7.11 27.37 22.67
CA ALA A 57 -8.43 27.53 23.26
C ALA A 57 -8.64 28.90 23.89
N VAL A 58 -7.58 29.48 24.48
CA VAL A 58 -7.58 30.83 25.07
C VAL A 58 -7.43 31.92 23.99
N GLU A 59 -6.48 31.78 23.07
CA GLU A 59 -6.16 32.83 22.10
C GLU A 59 -7.23 33.01 21.04
N LYS A 60 -7.94 31.95 20.64
CA LYS A 60 -8.99 32.03 19.62
C LYS A 60 -10.17 32.94 20.02
N GLN A 61 -10.32 33.24 21.32
CA GLN A 61 -11.36 34.16 21.83
C GLN A 61 -10.96 35.63 21.73
N LYS A 62 -9.70 35.94 21.42
CA LYS A 62 -9.20 37.32 21.40
C LYS A 62 -9.56 38.01 20.07
N GLN A 63 -9.92 39.29 20.15
CA GLN A 63 -10.15 40.07 18.96
C GLN A 63 -8.89 40.14 18.06
N GLY A 64 -9.07 39.94 16.75
CA GLY A 64 -7.95 39.92 15.78
C GLY A 64 -7.16 38.62 15.75
N PHE A 65 -7.61 37.57 16.40
CA PHE A 65 -6.95 36.26 16.32
C PHE A 65 -6.87 35.77 14.87
N SER A 66 -5.72 35.25 14.50
CA SER A 66 -5.48 34.59 13.20
C SER A 66 -4.94 33.18 13.40
N LEU A 67 -5.73 32.17 13.01
CA LEU A 67 -5.32 30.78 13.10
C LEU A 67 -4.06 30.50 12.28
N ARG A 68 -3.93 31.07 11.08
CA ARG A 68 -2.74 30.89 10.24
C ARG A 68 -1.48 31.45 10.93
N THR A 69 -1.55 32.60 11.57
CA THR A 69 -0.43 33.19 12.33
C THR A 69 -0.09 32.33 13.54
N PHE A 70 -1.11 31.83 14.26
CA PHE A 70 -0.94 30.89 15.38
C PHE A 70 -0.20 29.63 14.93
N MET A 71 -0.66 28.97 13.86
CA MET A 71 -0.04 27.75 13.33
C MET A 71 1.42 27.98 12.89
N THR A 72 1.72 29.11 12.24
CA THR A 72 3.09 29.44 11.84
C THR A 72 4.02 29.63 13.04
N ARG A 73 3.51 30.21 14.13
CA ARG A 73 4.25 30.41 15.39
C ARG A 73 4.50 29.10 16.11
N GLU A 74 3.48 28.24 16.22
CA GLU A 74 3.53 27.06 17.10
C GLU A 74 4.06 25.79 16.43
N PHE A 75 4.07 25.72 15.10
CA PHE A 75 4.45 24.51 14.39
C PHE A 75 5.66 24.72 13.47
N LYS A 76 6.46 23.66 13.36
CA LYS A 76 7.46 23.51 12.31
C LYS A 76 6.86 22.58 11.23
N THR A 77 6.57 23.15 10.07
CA THR A 77 6.10 22.35 8.92
C THR A 77 7.24 21.57 8.28
N PRO A 78 6.96 20.42 7.68
CA PRO A 78 7.94 19.71 6.87
C PRO A 78 8.49 20.63 5.76
N PRO A 79 9.78 20.51 5.38
CA PRO A 79 10.33 21.27 4.26
C PRO A 79 9.58 20.96 2.97
N ALA A 80 9.57 21.89 2.02
CA ALA A 80 9.03 21.60 0.69
C ALA A 80 9.72 20.37 0.09
N PRO A 81 9.03 19.54 -0.69
CA PRO A 81 9.65 18.39 -1.33
C PRO A 81 10.80 18.83 -2.24
N ASN A 82 12.03 18.57 -1.85
CA ASN A 82 13.20 18.77 -2.70
C ASN A 82 13.33 17.59 -3.67
N VAL A 83 12.53 17.55 -4.72
CA VAL A 83 12.75 16.67 -5.86
C VAL A 83 13.25 17.52 -7.04
N SER A 84 14.39 18.12 -6.83
CA SER A 84 15.19 18.71 -7.88
C SER A 84 16.53 17.98 -7.90
N ALA A 85 16.55 16.77 -8.44
CA ALA A 85 17.71 16.41 -9.22
C ALA A 85 17.71 17.44 -10.36
N SER A 86 18.67 18.35 -10.34
CA SER A 86 18.79 19.46 -11.29
C SER A 86 18.55 18.94 -12.70
N GLY A 87 17.38 19.27 -13.27
CA GLY A 87 16.98 18.88 -14.60
C GLY A 87 17.89 19.47 -15.67
N GLY A 88 18.91 18.72 -15.99
CA GLY A 88 19.75 18.95 -17.17
C GLY A 88 19.62 17.72 -18.06
N SER A 89 18.94 17.82 -19.14
CA SER A 89 18.46 16.81 -20.08
C SER A 89 19.55 15.98 -20.80
N LYS A 90 20.74 15.83 -20.23
CA LYS A 90 21.83 15.02 -20.83
C LYS A 90 22.03 13.64 -20.18
N ARG A 91 21.28 13.31 -19.12
CA ARG A 91 21.42 12.03 -18.39
C ARG A 91 20.38 11.03 -18.88
N SER A 92 20.75 9.75 -18.94
CA SER A 92 19.78 8.68 -19.18
C SER A 92 18.78 8.58 -18.01
N MET A 93 17.61 7.99 -18.26
CA MET A 93 16.62 7.70 -17.22
C MET A 93 17.23 6.83 -16.10
N GLU A 94 18.03 5.84 -16.46
CA GLU A 94 18.68 4.92 -15.53
C GLU A 94 19.70 5.66 -14.63
N GLN A 95 20.45 6.61 -15.21
CA GLN A 95 21.38 7.43 -14.43
C GLN A 95 20.66 8.40 -13.50
N HIS A 96 19.55 8.98 -13.95
CA HIS A 96 18.70 9.82 -13.10
C HIS A 96 18.14 9.01 -11.90
N ILE A 97 17.67 7.78 -12.14
CA ILE A 97 17.22 6.89 -11.04
C ILE A 97 18.35 6.62 -10.05
N ALA A 98 19.56 6.36 -10.53
CA ALA A 98 20.71 6.14 -9.65
C ALA A 98 21.03 7.35 -8.77
N ASP A 99 20.89 8.56 -9.31
CA ASP A 99 21.09 9.83 -8.60
C ASP A 99 19.96 10.13 -7.59
N LEU A 100 18.76 9.59 -7.81
CA LEU A 100 17.62 9.78 -6.90
C LEU A 100 17.72 8.93 -5.62
N TRP A 101 18.38 7.78 -5.63
CA TRP A 101 18.45 6.93 -4.44
C TRP A 101 19.01 7.66 -3.21
N PRO A 102 20.11 8.41 -3.28
CA PRO A 102 20.59 9.21 -2.14
C PRO A 102 19.60 10.28 -1.70
N VAL A 103 18.88 10.91 -2.65
CA VAL A 103 17.88 11.96 -2.37
C VAL A 103 16.66 11.40 -1.63
N LEU A 104 16.24 10.18 -1.97
CA LEU A 104 15.11 9.50 -1.35
C LEU A 104 15.50 8.77 -0.06
N THR A 105 16.79 8.63 0.23
CA THR A 105 17.26 7.97 1.45
C THR A 105 17.16 8.90 2.66
N ARG A 106 16.63 8.38 3.76
CA ARG A 106 16.63 9.00 5.08
C ARG A 106 17.63 8.28 5.96
N ALA A 107 18.30 9.00 6.83
CA ALA A 107 19.10 8.41 7.91
C ALA A 107 18.17 7.72 8.93
N ALA A 108 18.74 6.95 9.84
CA ALA A 108 18.02 6.48 11.02
C ALA A 108 17.41 7.66 11.77
N ASP A 109 16.18 7.47 12.25
CA ASP A 109 15.43 8.55 12.89
C ASP A 109 15.90 8.80 14.31
N VAL A 110 15.84 10.07 14.71
CA VAL A 110 15.98 10.48 16.12
C VAL A 110 14.59 10.62 16.71
N ASN A 111 14.37 10.03 17.88
CA ASN A 111 13.09 10.13 18.58
C ASN A 111 12.79 11.57 18.99
N ASP A 112 11.71 12.14 18.48
CA ASP A 112 11.10 13.40 18.96
C ASP A 112 9.69 13.08 19.46
N PRO A 113 9.41 13.15 20.77
CA PRO A 113 8.10 12.79 21.34
C PRO A 113 6.97 13.72 20.85
N ARG A 114 7.30 14.83 20.20
CA ARG A 114 6.32 15.77 19.61
C ARG A 114 6.06 15.49 18.13
N SER A 115 6.74 14.53 17.54
CA SER A 115 6.56 14.15 16.14
C SER A 115 5.59 12.98 16.02
N SER A 116 4.74 13.00 15.00
CA SER A 116 3.96 11.83 14.61
C SER A 116 4.80 10.73 13.95
N LEU A 117 6.09 10.99 13.63
CA LEU A 117 6.99 10.01 13.02
C LEU A 117 7.38 8.95 14.06
N LEU A 118 7.13 7.68 13.74
CA LEU A 118 7.63 6.53 14.49
C LEU A 118 9.09 6.31 14.09
N PRO A 119 10.05 6.44 15.03
CA PRO A 119 11.45 6.39 14.68
C PRO A 119 11.90 5.01 14.23
N LEU A 120 12.67 4.96 13.15
CA LEU A 120 13.26 3.74 12.60
C LEU A 120 14.76 3.68 12.88
N PRO A 121 15.30 2.51 13.34
CA PRO A 121 16.69 2.38 13.77
C PRO A 121 17.70 2.36 12.63
N HIS A 122 17.28 2.13 11.39
CA HIS A 122 18.20 2.04 10.24
C HIS A 122 17.79 3.01 9.12
N PRO A 123 18.73 3.39 8.23
CA PRO A 123 18.41 4.18 7.05
C PRO A 123 17.36 3.50 6.17
N TYR A 124 16.52 4.30 5.51
CA TYR A 124 15.44 3.81 4.66
C TYR A 124 15.17 4.71 3.47
N VAL A 125 14.48 4.19 2.46
CA VAL A 125 14.07 4.93 1.25
C VAL A 125 12.59 5.28 1.35
N VAL A 126 12.27 6.55 1.10
CA VAL A 126 10.89 7.05 1.05
C VAL A 126 10.38 7.08 -0.39
N PRO A 127 9.05 7.05 -0.62
CA PRO A 127 8.50 7.14 -1.97
C PRO A 127 8.89 8.43 -2.69
N GLY A 128 8.89 9.57 -2.02
CA GLY A 128 9.22 10.87 -2.57
C GLY A 128 8.03 11.85 -2.59
N GLY A 129 8.27 13.08 -3.03
CA GLY A 129 7.24 14.12 -3.02
C GLY A 129 6.72 14.44 -1.62
N ARG A 130 5.41 14.40 -1.44
CA ARG A 130 4.75 14.58 -0.14
C ARG A 130 4.94 13.41 0.83
N PHE A 131 5.35 12.25 0.34
CA PHE A 131 5.54 11.01 1.10
C PHE A 131 6.98 10.93 1.63
N ARG A 132 7.21 11.42 2.85
CA ARG A 132 8.52 11.63 3.46
C ARG A 132 8.91 10.57 4.50
N GLU A 133 8.03 9.67 4.79
CA GLU A 133 8.16 8.50 5.65
C GLU A 133 8.26 7.20 4.80
N VAL A 134 8.60 6.08 5.40
CA VAL A 134 8.56 4.79 4.70
C VAL A 134 7.09 4.36 4.54
N TYR A 135 6.72 3.96 3.34
CA TYR A 135 5.43 3.33 3.04
C TYR A 135 5.62 1.85 2.82
N TYR A 136 4.71 1.05 3.37
CA TYR A 136 4.92 -0.39 3.47
C TYR A 136 4.99 -1.05 2.09
N TRP A 137 3.89 -1.12 1.34
CA TRP A 137 3.89 -1.86 0.07
C TRP A 137 4.74 -1.23 -1.03
N ASP A 138 4.87 0.12 -1.04
CA ASP A 138 5.74 0.89 -1.94
C ASP A 138 7.19 0.41 -1.89
N SER A 139 7.61 0.03 -0.67
CA SER A 139 8.98 -0.42 -0.41
C SER A 139 9.33 -1.68 -1.19
N TYR A 140 8.38 -2.60 -1.44
CA TYR A 140 8.64 -3.79 -2.26
C TYR A 140 9.10 -3.40 -3.67
N PHE A 141 8.36 -2.52 -4.32
CA PHE A 141 8.65 -2.11 -5.70
C PHE A 141 9.89 -1.20 -5.77
N THR A 142 10.14 -0.39 -4.74
CA THR A 142 11.38 0.37 -4.57
C THR A 142 12.59 -0.57 -4.44
N MET A 143 12.47 -1.64 -3.64
CA MET A 143 13.52 -2.63 -3.42
C MET A 143 13.92 -3.36 -4.71
N LEU A 144 13.03 -3.55 -5.69
CA LEU A 144 13.39 -4.08 -7.00
C LEU A 144 14.53 -3.27 -7.62
N GLY A 145 14.39 -1.94 -7.62
CA GLY A 145 15.40 -1.04 -8.17
C GLY A 145 16.67 -0.93 -7.31
N LEU A 146 16.56 -1.07 -5.99
CA LEU A 146 17.74 -1.12 -5.11
C LEU A 146 18.62 -2.34 -5.42
N VAL A 147 18.01 -3.50 -5.65
CA VAL A 147 18.73 -4.71 -6.08
C VAL A 147 19.47 -4.44 -7.39
N GLU A 148 18.77 -3.91 -8.39
CA GLU A 148 19.35 -3.60 -9.70
C GLU A 148 20.44 -2.53 -9.66
N SER A 149 20.46 -1.71 -8.62
CA SER A 149 21.46 -0.67 -8.38
C SER A 149 22.62 -1.14 -7.48
N GLY A 150 22.69 -2.43 -7.12
CA GLY A 150 23.70 -2.98 -6.23
C GLY A 150 23.59 -2.51 -4.78
N ARG A 151 22.40 -2.08 -4.34
CA ARG A 151 22.13 -1.51 -3.00
C ARG A 151 21.46 -2.50 -2.06
N SER A 152 21.83 -3.78 -2.12
CA SER A 152 21.25 -4.84 -1.28
C SER A 152 21.39 -4.59 0.23
N ALA A 153 22.45 -3.91 0.66
CA ALA A 153 22.62 -3.53 2.07
C ALA A 153 21.50 -2.57 2.54
N GLN A 154 21.13 -1.60 1.69
CA GLN A 154 20.04 -0.67 1.98
C GLN A 154 18.68 -1.38 2.06
N MET A 155 18.47 -2.38 1.20
CA MET A 155 17.29 -3.25 1.29
C MET A 155 17.25 -4.01 2.63
N GLY A 156 18.40 -4.54 3.08
CA GLY A 156 18.53 -5.19 4.41
C GLY A 156 18.11 -4.25 5.55
N HIS A 157 18.60 -3.01 5.56
CA HIS A 157 18.21 -2.00 6.55
C HIS A 157 16.68 -1.74 6.57
N MET A 158 16.04 -1.69 5.38
CA MET A 158 14.58 -1.51 5.30
C MET A 158 13.84 -2.73 5.86
N LEU A 159 14.32 -3.95 5.60
CA LEU A 159 13.76 -5.17 6.19
C LEU A 159 13.91 -5.20 7.72
N ASP A 160 15.06 -4.78 8.24
CA ASP A 160 15.31 -4.68 9.68
C ASP A 160 14.34 -3.68 10.33
N ASN A 161 14.06 -2.56 9.65
CA ASN A 161 13.07 -1.57 10.08
C ASN A 161 11.64 -2.16 10.10
N PHE A 162 11.24 -2.91 9.07
CA PHE A 162 9.92 -3.57 9.06
C PHE A 162 9.81 -4.64 10.16
N ALA A 163 10.86 -5.44 10.34
CA ALA A 163 10.91 -6.40 11.43
C ALA A 163 10.87 -5.72 12.81
N HIS A 164 11.50 -4.53 12.96
CA HIS A 164 11.39 -3.71 14.16
C HIS A 164 9.95 -3.26 14.41
N LEU A 165 9.26 -2.73 13.39
CA LEU A 165 7.84 -2.33 13.51
C LEU A 165 6.95 -3.50 13.91
N VAL A 166 7.13 -4.68 13.31
CA VAL A 166 6.37 -5.89 13.71
C VAL A 166 6.63 -6.26 15.17
N ARG A 167 7.90 -6.22 15.63
CA ARG A 167 8.25 -6.56 17.02
C ARG A 167 7.69 -5.57 18.03
N THR A 168 7.59 -4.29 17.67
CA THR A 168 7.15 -3.22 18.59
C THR A 168 5.65 -2.96 18.55
N LEU A 169 5.03 -3.10 17.38
CA LEU A 169 3.62 -2.76 17.15
C LEU A 169 2.73 -3.98 16.87
N GLY A 170 3.32 -5.15 16.62
CA GLY A 170 2.58 -6.34 16.20
C GLY A 170 2.27 -6.41 14.70
N HIS A 171 2.48 -5.34 13.96
CA HIS A 171 2.25 -5.25 12.52
C HIS A 171 3.11 -4.16 11.87
N ILE A 172 3.10 -4.09 10.55
CA ILE A 172 3.67 -2.98 9.79
C ILE A 172 2.53 -2.00 9.47
N PRO A 173 2.57 -0.75 10.00
CA PRO A 173 1.55 0.24 9.67
C PRO A 173 1.66 0.70 8.21
N ASN A 174 0.62 1.38 7.72
CA ASN A 174 0.57 1.96 6.36
C ASN A 174 1.87 2.72 6.01
N ALA A 175 2.34 3.54 6.95
CA ALA A 175 3.64 4.19 6.97
C ALA A 175 4.07 4.41 8.42
N ASN A 176 5.34 4.76 8.68
CA ASN A 176 5.84 4.97 10.05
C ASN A 176 5.39 6.30 10.67
N ARG A 177 4.07 6.48 10.79
CA ARG A 177 3.41 7.62 11.47
C ARG A 177 2.35 7.14 12.44
N THR A 178 2.15 7.86 13.53
CA THR A 178 1.19 7.49 14.59
C THR A 178 -0.25 7.46 14.11
N TYR A 179 -0.64 8.35 13.22
CA TYR A 179 -1.98 8.39 12.64
C TYR A 179 -2.29 7.24 11.66
N TYR A 180 -1.31 6.39 11.36
CA TYR A 180 -1.45 5.17 10.56
C TYR A 180 -1.52 3.88 11.38
N LEU A 181 -1.40 3.95 12.72
CA LEU A 181 -1.28 2.75 13.58
C LEU A 181 -2.49 1.81 13.53
N SER A 182 -3.67 2.29 13.16
CA SER A 182 -4.90 1.48 13.13
C SER A 182 -5.04 0.63 11.87
N ARG A 183 -4.19 0.84 10.85
CA ARG A 183 -4.22 0.11 9.57
C ARG A 183 -2.82 -0.22 9.06
N SER A 184 -2.76 -1.24 8.21
CA SER A 184 -1.56 -1.64 7.47
C SER A 184 -1.63 -1.16 6.01
N GLN A 185 -0.91 -1.84 5.14
CA GLN A 185 -1.01 -1.86 3.68
C GLN A 185 -0.89 -3.30 3.17
N PRO A 186 -1.01 -3.59 1.86
CA PRO A 186 -0.87 -4.95 1.35
C PRO A 186 0.41 -5.64 1.85
N PRO A 187 0.31 -6.89 2.38
CA PRO A 187 1.39 -7.54 3.14
C PRO A 187 2.52 -8.09 2.25
N TYR A 188 3.38 -7.21 1.78
CA TYR A 188 4.51 -7.57 0.91
C TYR A 188 5.78 -8.02 1.67
N PHE A 189 5.81 -8.04 3.00
CA PHE A 189 7.04 -8.31 3.76
C PHE A 189 7.65 -9.67 3.42
N ALA A 190 6.84 -10.72 3.32
CA ALA A 190 7.33 -12.04 2.88
C ALA A 190 7.96 -12.01 1.48
N ALA A 191 7.37 -11.27 0.54
CA ALA A 191 7.90 -11.09 -0.81
C ALA A 191 9.20 -10.27 -0.83
N MET A 192 9.29 -9.23 0.01
CA MET A 192 10.53 -8.45 0.20
C MET A 192 11.67 -9.33 0.72
N VAL A 193 11.41 -10.16 1.73
CA VAL A 193 12.39 -11.10 2.30
C VAL A 193 12.83 -12.12 1.25
N GLY A 194 11.92 -12.65 0.46
CA GLY A 194 12.23 -13.54 -0.66
C GLY A 194 13.16 -12.88 -1.68
N ARG A 195 12.84 -11.66 -2.09
CA ARG A 195 13.65 -10.91 -3.06
C ARG A 195 15.04 -10.55 -2.52
N TYR A 196 15.15 -10.25 -1.23
CA TYR A 196 16.44 -10.00 -0.57
C TYR A 196 17.30 -11.28 -0.54
N ALA A 197 16.69 -12.40 -0.22
CA ALA A 197 17.37 -13.71 -0.21
C ALA A 197 17.92 -14.10 -1.60
N GLU A 198 17.14 -13.83 -2.66
CA GLU A 198 17.57 -14.04 -4.06
C GLU A 198 18.76 -13.14 -4.44
N ALA A 199 18.75 -11.88 -3.98
CA ALA A 199 19.78 -10.89 -4.32
C ALA A 199 21.06 -11.01 -3.48
N THR A 200 21.04 -11.78 -2.40
CA THR A 200 22.19 -11.88 -1.47
C THR A 200 22.55 -13.32 -1.14
N ASP A 201 22.04 -13.83 -0.05
CA ASP A 201 22.18 -15.20 0.41
C ASP A 201 20.86 -15.64 1.03
N SER A 202 20.38 -16.76 0.53
CA SER A 202 19.11 -17.32 0.97
C SER A 202 19.05 -17.65 2.47
N SER A 203 20.20 -17.83 3.17
CA SER A 203 20.25 -18.01 4.64
C SER A 203 19.79 -16.75 5.39
N LYS A 204 19.99 -15.57 4.83
CA LYS A 204 19.61 -14.28 5.42
C LYS A 204 18.09 -14.11 5.58
N SER A 205 17.27 -14.89 4.86
CA SER A 205 15.82 -14.85 5.03
C SER A 205 15.34 -15.39 6.38
N LEU A 206 16.12 -16.29 7.02
CA LEU A 206 15.69 -16.98 8.25
C LEU A 206 15.55 -16.02 9.44
N VAL A 207 16.30 -14.92 9.47
CA VAL A 207 16.25 -13.94 10.58
C VAL A 207 14.92 -13.20 10.65
N TYR A 208 14.14 -13.20 9.54
CA TYR A 208 12.85 -12.54 9.44
C TYR A 208 11.66 -13.46 9.67
N LEU A 209 11.87 -14.78 9.83
CA LEU A 209 10.80 -15.77 9.94
C LEU A 209 9.77 -15.41 11.04
N GLU A 210 10.25 -15.07 12.23
CA GLU A 210 9.36 -14.74 13.36
C GLU A 210 8.55 -13.46 13.12
N ALA A 211 9.14 -12.49 12.41
CA ALA A 211 8.44 -11.26 12.05
C ALA A 211 7.36 -11.53 10.98
N ILE A 212 7.64 -12.37 9.96
CA ILE A 212 6.65 -12.77 8.95
C ILE A 212 5.49 -13.52 9.61
N GLU A 213 5.76 -14.41 10.57
CA GLU A 213 4.72 -15.10 11.33
C GLU A 213 3.91 -14.18 12.21
N ALA A 214 4.53 -13.16 12.79
CA ALA A 214 3.83 -12.16 13.59
C ALA A 214 2.92 -11.29 12.72
N GLU A 215 3.38 -10.87 11.54
CA GLU A 215 2.54 -10.18 10.58
C GLU A 215 1.37 -11.04 10.11
N HIS A 216 1.62 -12.31 9.81
CA HIS A 216 0.53 -13.25 9.46
C HIS A 216 -0.52 -13.34 10.58
N ARG A 217 -0.10 -13.40 11.85
CA ARG A 217 -1.05 -13.38 12.99
C ARG A 217 -1.91 -12.12 13.03
N PHE A 218 -1.34 -10.94 12.72
CA PHE A 218 -2.11 -9.70 12.61
C PHE A 218 -3.20 -9.79 11.54
N TRP A 219 -2.88 -10.33 10.36
CA TRP A 219 -3.85 -10.52 9.29
C TRP A 219 -4.91 -11.58 9.59
N MET A 220 -4.61 -12.54 10.46
CA MET A 220 -5.51 -13.62 10.87
C MET A 220 -6.16 -13.40 12.24
N ASP A 221 -5.99 -12.21 12.82
CA ASP A 221 -6.53 -11.90 14.16
C ASP A 221 -8.05 -12.07 14.21
N GLY A 222 -8.52 -12.86 15.20
CA GLY A 222 -9.93 -13.20 15.40
C GLY A 222 -10.44 -14.41 14.61
N VAL A 223 -9.62 -15.09 13.80
CA VAL A 223 -10.05 -16.24 12.97
C VAL A 223 -10.65 -17.39 13.80
N ASP A 224 -10.11 -17.64 15.00
CA ASP A 224 -10.52 -18.75 15.87
C ASP A 224 -11.91 -18.53 16.50
N THR A 225 -12.42 -17.29 16.50
CA THR A 225 -13.74 -16.93 17.05
C THR A 225 -14.82 -16.84 15.97
N LEU A 226 -14.45 -16.99 14.68
CA LEU A 226 -15.38 -16.79 13.58
C LEU A 226 -16.30 -17.99 13.37
N THR A 227 -17.59 -17.70 13.26
CA THR A 227 -18.59 -18.62 12.73
C THR A 227 -18.85 -18.35 11.24
N PRO A 228 -19.31 -19.36 10.46
CA PRO A 228 -19.67 -19.16 9.05
C PRO A 228 -20.63 -17.98 8.83
N GLY A 229 -20.40 -17.22 7.77
CA GLY A 229 -21.17 -16.02 7.41
C GLY A 229 -20.80 -14.75 8.19
N ASN A 230 -19.73 -14.77 9.00
CA ASN A 230 -19.29 -13.63 9.81
C ASN A 230 -17.87 -13.19 9.48
N ALA A 231 -17.55 -11.96 9.92
CA ALA A 231 -16.20 -11.40 9.78
C ALA A 231 -15.79 -10.66 11.07
N VAL A 232 -14.50 -10.78 11.42
CA VAL A 232 -13.87 -10.01 12.51
C VAL A 232 -12.64 -9.32 11.92
N ARG A 233 -12.57 -8.00 12.10
CA ARG A 233 -11.45 -7.20 11.54
C ARG A 233 -11.12 -7.62 10.10
N ARG A 234 -9.93 -8.11 9.85
CA ARG A 234 -9.38 -8.46 8.51
C ARG A 234 -9.74 -9.85 8.02
N VAL A 235 -10.48 -10.63 8.79
CA VAL A 235 -10.82 -12.01 8.44
C VAL A 235 -12.32 -12.16 8.24
N ALA A 236 -12.71 -12.84 7.16
CA ALA A 236 -14.09 -13.24 6.87
C ALA A 236 -14.17 -14.75 6.68
N LYS A 237 -15.20 -15.37 7.26
CA LYS A 237 -15.52 -16.78 7.09
C LYS A 237 -16.80 -16.89 6.27
N LEU A 238 -16.69 -17.43 5.08
CA LEU A 238 -17.82 -17.61 4.17
C LEU A 238 -18.85 -18.60 4.73
N ALA A 239 -20.04 -18.65 4.14
CA ALA A 239 -21.11 -19.53 4.57
C ALA A 239 -20.73 -21.03 4.51
N ASP A 240 -19.83 -21.42 3.57
CA ASP A 240 -19.29 -22.77 3.44
C ASP A 240 -18.14 -23.09 4.41
N GLY A 241 -17.74 -22.13 5.24
CA GLY A 241 -16.64 -22.26 6.18
C GLY A 241 -15.27 -21.84 5.64
N SER A 242 -15.15 -21.52 4.35
CA SER A 242 -13.91 -21.00 3.75
C SER A 242 -13.49 -19.69 4.41
N VAL A 243 -12.17 -19.53 4.64
CA VAL A 243 -11.61 -18.32 5.26
C VAL A 243 -10.87 -17.49 4.23
N LEU A 244 -11.27 -16.23 4.11
CA LEU A 244 -10.63 -15.22 3.28
C LEU A 244 -10.36 -13.95 4.09
N ASN A 245 -9.53 -13.08 3.56
CA ASN A 245 -9.21 -11.80 4.20
C ASN A 245 -9.80 -10.63 3.43
N ARG A 246 -10.03 -9.54 4.19
CA ARG A 246 -10.50 -8.24 3.70
C ARG A 246 -9.64 -7.13 4.27
N TYR A 247 -9.71 -5.92 3.69
CA TYR A 247 -9.11 -4.72 4.29
C TYR A 247 -10.01 -4.18 5.40
N TRP A 248 -9.38 -3.58 6.42
CA TRP A 248 -10.05 -3.11 7.62
C TRP A 248 -9.21 -2.07 8.35
N ASP A 249 -9.86 -1.08 8.95
CA ASP A 249 -9.25 -0.18 9.92
C ASP A 249 -10.08 -0.18 11.21
N ASP A 250 -9.44 -0.20 12.36
CA ASP A 250 -10.14 -0.29 13.65
C ASP A 250 -10.85 1.03 14.04
N ARG A 251 -10.49 2.18 13.41
CA ARG A 251 -11.06 3.50 13.71
C ARG A 251 -12.18 3.88 12.73
N PRO A 252 -13.40 4.18 13.21
CA PRO A 252 -14.52 4.62 12.36
C PRO A 252 -14.60 6.16 12.30
N GLU A 253 -13.49 6.84 12.05
CA GLU A 253 -13.34 8.29 12.06
C GLU A 253 -12.68 8.79 10.76
N PRO A 254 -12.79 10.10 10.40
CA PRO A 254 -12.05 10.65 9.26
C PRO A 254 -10.55 10.33 9.37
N ARG A 255 -9.89 10.07 8.24
CA ARG A 255 -8.44 9.91 8.20
C ARG A 255 -7.76 11.24 8.59
N PRO A 256 -6.82 11.27 9.55
CA PRO A 256 -6.18 12.51 9.94
C PRO A 256 -5.45 13.25 8.79
N GLU A 257 -4.86 12.50 7.87
CA GLU A 257 -4.13 13.02 6.72
C GLU A 257 -5.01 13.50 5.54
N SER A 258 -6.32 13.23 5.61
CA SER A 258 -7.34 13.64 4.64
C SER A 258 -8.64 14.01 5.37
N PHE A 259 -8.52 14.65 6.53
CA PHE A 259 -9.65 14.89 7.46
C PHE A 259 -10.76 15.70 6.81
N ARG A 260 -10.41 16.83 6.18
CA ARG A 260 -11.38 17.72 5.55
C ARG A 260 -12.13 17.03 4.41
N GLU A 261 -11.44 16.26 3.62
CA GLU A 261 -11.96 15.52 2.48
C GLU A 261 -13.00 14.48 2.94
N ASP A 262 -12.62 13.61 3.88
CA ASP A 262 -13.48 12.58 4.44
C ASP A 262 -14.69 13.19 5.18
N PHE A 263 -14.45 14.18 6.03
CA PHE A 263 -15.49 14.86 6.79
C PHE A 263 -16.53 15.52 5.88
N THR A 264 -16.09 16.21 4.82
CA THR A 264 -16.98 16.93 3.89
C THR A 264 -17.92 15.97 3.15
N ILE A 265 -17.43 14.77 2.78
CA ILE A 265 -18.28 13.74 2.14
C ILE A 265 -19.28 13.21 3.17
N ALA A 266 -18.81 12.85 4.36
CA ALA A 266 -19.64 12.28 5.41
C ALA A 266 -20.78 13.20 5.87
N GLN A 267 -20.60 14.54 5.84
CA GLN A 267 -21.67 15.48 6.16
C GLN A 267 -22.89 15.41 5.23
N ARG A 268 -22.72 14.82 4.03
CA ARG A 268 -23.82 14.61 3.06
C ARG A 268 -24.57 13.31 3.32
N LEU A 269 -24.08 12.47 4.24
CA LEU A 269 -24.69 11.20 4.61
C LEU A 269 -25.51 11.34 5.90
N PRO A 270 -26.56 10.50 6.07
CA PRO A 270 -27.21 10.34 7.38
C PRO A 270 -26.18 10.04 8.46
N GLU A 271 -26.37 10.58 9.64
CA GLU A 271 -25.44 10.41 10.78
C GLU A 271 -25.14 8.93 11.07
N THR A 272 -26.16 8.08 11.00
CA THR A 272 -26.07 6.62 11.19
C THR A 272 -25.19 5.88 10.18
N GLN A 273 -24.85 6.51 9.05
CA GLN A 273 -24.02 5.91 7.99
C GLN A 273 -22.58 6.43 7.99
N ARG A 274 -22.27 7.46 8.80
CA ARG A 274 -20.96 8.13 8.75
C ARG A 274 -19.82 7.23 9.25
N GLU A 275 -20.03 6.47 10.31
CA GLU A 275 -19.03 5.53 10.83
C GLU A 275 -18.72 4.42 9.83
N GLU A 276 -19.74 3.86 9.17
CA GLU A 276 -19.57 2.86 8.12
C GLU A 276 -18.79 3.45 6.94
N PHE A 277 -19.13 4.65 6.52
CA PHE A 277 -18.40 5.37 5.47
C PHE A 277 -16.93 5.56 5.83
N TYR A 278 -16.61 6.08 7.02
CA TYR A 278 -15.22 6.28 7.44
C TYR A 278 -14.45 4.96 7.49
N ARG A 279 -15.06 3.90 7.96
CA ARG A 279 -14.43 2.58 7.98
C ARG A 279 -14.13 2.07 6.58
N ASN A 280 -15.03 2.25 5.62
CA ASN A 280 -14.82 1.90 4.22
C ASN A 280 -13.72 2.73 3.56
N VAL A 281 -13.68 4.04 3.80
CA VAL A 281 -12.61 4.95 3.32
C VAL A 281 -11.24 4.50 3.85
N ARG A 282 -11.15 4.22 5.14
CA ARG A 282 -9.91 3.81 5.81
C ARG A 282 -9.46 2.42 5.36
N ALA A 283 -10.38 1.48 5.16
CA ALA A 283 -10.11 0.17 4.58
C ALA A 283 -9.62 0.28 3.12
N ALA A 284 -10.20 1.18 2.33
CA ALA A 284 -9.71 1.46 0.98
C ALA A 284 -8.28 2.06 1.01
N ALA A 285 -7.96 2.92 2.00
CA ALA A 285 -6.60 3.40 2.21
C ALA A 285 -5.63 2.28 2.62
N GLU A 286 -6.06 1.30 3.44
CA GLU A 286 -5.25 0.10 3.76
C GLU A 286 -4.94 -0.73 2.51
N SER A 287 -5.82 -0.75 1.50
CA SER A 287 -5.60 -1.47 0.26
C SER A 287 -4.50 -0.89 -0.63
N GLY A 288 -4.10 0.35 -0.40
CA GLY A 288 -3.21 1.11 -1.26
C GLY A 288 -3.86 1.64 -2.54
N TRP A 289 -5.16 1.34 -2.79
CA TRP A 289 -5.91 1.83 -3.98
C TRP A 289 -6.92 2.91 -3.58
N ASP A 290 -6.41 3.99 -3.01
CA ASP A 290 -7.18 5.14 -2.52
C ASP A 290 -7.19 6.31 -3.54
N PHE A 291 -8.25 6.45 -4.40
CA PHE A 291 -9.40 5.55 -4.43
C PHE A 291 -9.60 4.96 -5.83
N SER A 292 -10.54 4.01 -5.91
CA SER A 292 -10.89 3.31 -7.15
C SER A 292 -12.37 2.94 -7.13
N SER A 293 -12.99 2.94 -8.31
CA SER A 293 -14.32 2.37 -8.54
C SER A 293 -14.42 0.88 -8.16
N ARG A 294 -13.27 0.20 -8.03
CA ARG A 294 -13.16 -1.16 -7.49
C ARG A 294 -13.92 -1.35 -6.17
N TRP A 295 -13.91 -0.30 -5.33
CA TRP A 295 -14.49 -0.31 -3.99
C TRP A 295 -15.90 0.27 -3.92
N MET A 296 -16.45 0.82 -5.02
CA MET A 296 -17.69 1.61 -5.06
C MET A 296 -18.84 0.85 -5.69
N ARG A 297 -20.01 0.90 -5.08
CA ARG A 297 -21.25 0.42 -5.75
C ARG A 297 -21.63 1.33 -6.91
N ASP A 298 -21.51 2.64 -6.71
CA ASP A 298 -21.66 3.67 -7.73
C ASP A 298 -20.27 4.26 -8.04
N PRO A 299 -19.71 4.00 -9.24
CA PRO A 299 -18.35 4.46 -9.59
C PRO A 299 -18.19 5.99 -9.63
N THR A 300 -19.29 6.74 -9.53
CA THR A 300 -19.26 8.21 -9.51
C THR A 300 -19.27 8.80 -8.09
N SER A 301 -19.40 7.97 -7.05
CA SER A 301 -19.60 8.42 -5.67
C SER A 301 -18.72 7.68 -4.66
N LEU A 302 -17.77 8.40 -4.05
CA LEU A 302 -17.00 7.89 -2.90
C LEU A 302 -17.88 7.52 -1.70
N ALA A 303 -19.06 8.12 -1.56
CA ALA A 303 -20.01 7.79 -0.52
C ALA A 303 -20.57 6.34 -0.64
N SER A 304 -20.39 5.70 -1.79
CA SER A 304 -20.84 4.32 -2.06
C SER A 304 -19.79 3.24 -1.81
N LEU A 305 -18.67 3.58 -1.15
CA LEU A 305 -17.62 2.62 -0.80
C LEU A 305 -18.18 1.47 0.03
N GLU A 306 -17.80 0.24 -0.35
CA GLU A 306 -18.16 -1.01 0.34
C GLU A 306 -16.93 -1.90 0.61
N THR A 307 -15.76 -1.31 0.76
CA THR A 307 -14.46 -1.99 0.86
C THR A 307 -14.45 -3.11 1.89
N VAL A 308 -15.05 -2.87 3.07
CA VAL A 308 -15.10 -3.86 4.16
C VAL A 308 -16.02 -5.06 3.86
N LEU A 309 -16.87 -4.97 2.85
CA LEU A 309 -17.71 -6.07 2.41
C LEU A 309 -17.03 -6.94 1.35
N LEU A 310 -15.86 -6.56 0.86
CA LEU A 310 -15.14 -7.25 -0.18
C LEU A 310 -13.97 -8.05 0.38
N ALA A 311 -13.79 -9.28 -0.10
CA ALA A 311 -12.56 -10.06 0.03
C ALA A 311 -11.76 -9.86 -1.27
N PRO A 312 -10.66 -9.08 -1.23
CA PRO A 312 -9.90 -8.74 -2.42
C PRO A 312 -9.02 -9.90 -2.90
N VAL A 313 -8.98 -10.09 -4.21
CA VAL A 313 -8.22 -11.20 -4.81
C VAL A 313 -6.71 -11.04 -4.66
N ASP A 314 -6.19 -9.82 -4.69
CA ASP A 314 -4.77 -9.50 -4.50
C ASP A 314 -4.31 -9.71 -3.06
N LEU A 315 -5.08 -9.24 -2.06
CA LEU A 315 -4.78 -9.48 -0.65
C LEU A 315 -4.69 -10.98 -0.35
N ASN A 316 -5.66 -11.76 -0.85
CA ASN A 316 -5.69 -13.20 -0.62
C ASN A 316 -4.57 -13.94 -1.36
N SER A 317 -4.11 -13.42 -2.51
CA SER A 317 -2.92 -13.93 -3.20
C SER A 317 -1.63 -13.64 -2.42
N LEU A 318 -1.51 -12.47 -1.80
CA LEU A 318 -0.38 -12.11 -0.94
C LEU A 318 -0.31 -12.99 0.32
N LEU A 319 -1.44 -13.24 0.96
CA LEU A 319 -1.48 -14.11 2.16
C LEU A 319 -1.21 -15.57 1.81
N TYR A 320 -1.68 -16.06 0.66
CA TYR A 320 -1.25 -17.37 0.13
C TYR A 320 0.27 -17.42 -0.01
N HIS A 321 0.89 -16.40 -0.59
CA HIS A 321 2.34 -16.32 -0.73
C HIS A 321 3.06 -16.26 0.63
N THR A 322 2.54 -15.51 1.59
CA THR A 322 3.07 -15.43 2.95
C THR A 322 3.05 -16.79 3.65
N GLU A 323 1.93 -17.51 3.57
CA GLU A 323 1.76 -18.86 4.13
C GLU A 323 2.76 -19.85 3.52
N ARG A 324 2.93 -19.85 2.19
CA ARG A 324 3.94 -20.67 1.49
C ARG A 324 5.36 -20.30 1.89
N THR A 325 5.65 -19.02 2.05
CA THR A 325 6.97 -18.53 2.46
C THR A 325 7.30 -18.99 3.88
N ILE A 326 6.38 -18.88 4.83
CA ILE A 326 6.58 -19.38 6.20
C ILE A 326 6.85 -20.88 6.19
N ALA A 327 6.05 -21.65 5.45
CA ALA A 327 6.25 -23.11 5.33
C ALA A 327 7.65 -23.46 4.79
N ALA A 328 8.12 -22.76 3.76
CA ALA A 328 9.43 -22.94 3.17
C ALA A 328 10.56 -22.57 4.15
N LEU A 329 10.45 -21.43 4.84
CA LEU A 329 11.43 -20.98 5.82
C LEU A 329 11.50 -21.91 7.04
N ARG A 330 10.35 -22.45 7.51
CA ARG A 330 10.31 -23.45 8.58
C ARG A 330 11.04 -24.73 8.20
N ARG A 331 10.81 -25.26 6.99
CA ARG A 331 11.55 -26.43 6.49
C ARG A 331 13.04 -26.17 6.41
N ARG A 332 13.41 -24.98 5.94
CA ARG A 332 14.81 -24.59 5.80
C ARG A 332 15.51 -24.44 7.14
N ARG A 333 14.86 -23.85 8.16
CA ARG A 333 15.41 -23.73 9.50
C ARG A 333 15.64 -25.09 10.16
N GLY A 334 14.71 -26.02 9.98
CA GLY A 334 14.85 -27.43 10.28
C GLY A 334 15.02 -27.80 11.76
N VAL A 335 14.64 -26.91 12.69
CA VAL A 335 14.67 -27.23 14.12
C VAL A 335 13.48 -28.08 14.53
N ARG A 336 13.56 -28.72 15.72
CA ARG A 336 12.51 -29.58 16.24
C ARG A 336 11.16 -28.88 16.23
N GLY A 337 10.14 -29.48 15.61
CA GLY A 337 8.78 -28.94 15.48
C GLY A 337 8.52 -28.19 14.18
N ASP A 338 9.54 -27.70 13.47
CA ASP A 338 9.37 -26.90 12.24
C ASP A 338 8.62 -27.64 11.15
N ALA A 339 8.86 -28.96 11.01
CA ALA A 339 8.15 -29.77 10.01
C ALA A 339 6.62 -29.80 10.24
N ALA A 340 6.16 -29.81 11.50
CA ALA A 340 4.75 -29.76 11.83
C ALA A 340 4.15 -28.36 11.54
N VAL A 341 4.86 -27.30 11.91
CA VAL A 341 4.45 -25.92 11.61
C VAL A 341 4.40 -25.68 10.10
N ALA A 342 5.40 -26.15 9.35
CA ALA A 342 5.42 -26.03 7.90
C ALA A 342 4.21 -26.70 7.25
N ARG A 343 3.85 -27.94 7.67
CA ARG A 343 2.64 -28.61 7.16
C ARG A 343 1.36 -27.85 7.48
N ARG A 344 1.28 -27.21 8.66
CA ARG A 344 0.12 -26.38 9.02
C ARG A 344 -0.02 -25.19 8.07
N PHE A 345 1.06 -24.48 7.79
CA PHE A 345 1.03 -23.34 6.87
C PHE A 345 0.77 -23.75 5.41
N ASP A 346 1.28 -24.92 4.97
CA ASP A 346 0.89 -25.46 3.67
C ASP A 346 -0.60 -25.75 3.59
N ALA A 347 -1.17 -26.37 4.63
CA ALA A 347 -2.61 -26.65 4.67
C ALA A 347 -3.44 -25.34 4.65
N MET A 348 -2.99 -24.28 5.32
CA MET A 348 -3.64 -22.96 5.26
C MET A 348 -3.56 -22.37 3.85
N ALA A 349 -2.40 -22.41 3.22
CA ALA A 349 -2.21 -21.94 1.85
C ALA A 349 -3.08 -22.73 0.84
N ASP A 350 -3.14 -24.05 0.97
CA ASP A 350 -3.96 -24.91 0.11
C ASP A 350 -5.45 -24.62 0.29
N ALA A 351 -5.92 -24.44 1.53
CA ALA A 351 -7.30 -24.06 1.83
C ALA A 351 -7.65 -22.69 1.24
N ARG A 352 -6.77 -21.69 1.42
CA ARG A 352 -6.95 -20.36 0.82
C ARG A 352 -7.00 -20.42 -0.70
N ARG A 353 -6.07 -21.14 -1.33
CA ARG A 353 -6.06 -21.34 -2.77
C ARG A 353 -7.36 -21.98 -3.25
N THR A 354 -7.82 -23.03 -2.58
CA THR A 354 -9.08 -23.72 -2.90
C THR A 354 -10.26 -22.75 -2.83
N ALA A 355 -10.36 -21.94 -1.75
CA ALA A 355 -11.41 -20.94 -1.60
C ALA A 355 -11.34 -19.88 -2.72
N MET A 356 -10.16 -19.38 -3.06
CA MET A 356 -9.99 -18.40 -4.13
C MET A 356 -10.42 -18.95 -5.49
N LEU A 357 -10.04 -20.20 -5.80
CA LEU A 357 -10.42 -20.84 -7.07
C LEU A 357 -11.92 -21.13 -7.14
N ALA A 358 -12.56 -21.47 -6.03
CA ALA A 358 -14.00 -21.73 -5.98
C ALA A 358 -14.84 -20.46 -6.07
N HIS A 359 -14.45 -19.40 -5.34
CA HIS A 359 -15.29 -18.23 -5.12
C HIS A 359 -14.89 -17.01 -5.94
N MET A 360 -13.61 -16.83 -6.29
CA MET A 360 -13.12 -15.63 -6.99
C MET A 360 -12.89 -15.84 -8.49
N TRP A 361 -12.75 -17.08 -8.95
CA TRP A 361 -12.64 -17.39 -10.37
C TRP A 361 -13.98 -17.42 -11.06
N ASP A 362 -14.14 -16.65 -12.13
CA ASP A 362 -15.28 -16.72 -13.01
C ASP A 362 -14.95 -17.43 -14.32
N ASN A 363 -15.55 -18.60 -14.51
CA ASN A 363 -15.26 -19.45 -15.66
C ASN A 363 -15.84 -18.89 -16.97
N GLU A 364 -16.90 -18.11 -16.94
CA GLU A 364 -17.51 -17.53 -18.15
C GLU A 364 -16.57 -16.47 -18.73
N SER A 365 -16.20 -15.49 -17.93
CA SER A 365 -15.35 -14.39 -18.36
C SER A 365 -13.85 -14.74 -18.39
N GLY A 366 -13.42 -15.88 -17.79
CA GLY A 366 -12.03 -16.29 -17.69
C GLY A 366 -11.16 -15.35 -16.85
N PHE A 367 -11.68 -14.88 -15.72
CA PHE A 367 -11.02 -13.84 -14.94
C PHE A 367 -11.25 -14.03 -13.44
N PHE A 368 -10.34 -13.45 -12.62
CA PHE A 368 -10.49 -13.37 -11.18
C PHE A 368 -11.11 -12.04 -10.77
N TYR A 369 -12.01 -12.10 -9.78
CA TYR A 369 -12.71 -10.95 -9.23
C TYR A 369 -12.63 -10.93 -7.72
N ASP A 370 -12.82 -9.75 -7.14
CA ASP A 370 -13.11 -9.62 -5.72
C ASP A 370 -14.45 -10.29 -5.39
N LEU A 371 -14.58 -10.74 -4.16
CA LEU A 371 -15.76 -11.44 -3.67
C LEU A 371 -16.49 -10.60 -2.63
N ARG A 372 -17.79 -10.39 -2.77
CA ARG A 372 -18.62 -9.90 -1.67
C ARG A 372 -18.84 -11.05 -0.69
N TRP A 373 -18.06 -11.05 0.39
CA TRP A 373 -18.00 -12.17 1.33
C TRP A 373 -19.34 -12.46 2.04
N THR A 374 -20.23 -11.46 2.16
CA THR A 374 -21.53 -11.58 2.80
C THR A 374 -22.54 -12.39 1.97
N SER A 375 -22.50 -12.25 0.65
CA SER A 375 -23.42 -12.95 -0.29
C SER A 375 -22.75 -14.09 -1.05
N GLY A 376 -21.42 -14.14 -1.09
CA GLY A 376 -20.67 -15.08 -1.94
C GLY A 376 -20.66 -14.68 -3.42
N GLU A 377 -21.08 -13.46 -3.78
CA GLU A 377 -21.13 -12.98 -5.15
C GLU A 377 -19.79 -12.40 -5.60
N ARG A 378 -19.36 -12.75 -6.81
CA ARG A 378 -18.22 -12.11 -7.48
C ARG A 378 -18.61 -10.71 -7.98
N VAL A 379 -17.71 -9.76 -7.83
CA VAL A 379 -17.91 -8.38 -8.27
C VAL A 379 -17.52 -8.26 -9.75
N VAL A 380 -18.29 -8.88 -10.63
CA VAL A 380 -17.97 -9.04 -12.07
C VAL A 380 -18.12 -7.74 -12.89
N ASP A 381 -18.84 -6.78 -12.38
CA ASP A 381 -19.08 -5.44 -12.97
C ASP A 381 -17.88 -4.49 -12.81
N ARG A 382 -16.92 -4.82 -11.95
CA ARG A 382 -15.73 -4.00 -11.64
C ARG A 382 -14.41 -4.75 -11.87
N PRO A 383 -14.13 -5.20 -13.12
CA PRO A 383 -12.88 -5.90 -13.43
C PRO A 383 -11.69 -4.97 -13.24
N SER A 384 -10.63 -5.47 -12.59
CA SER A 384 -9.45 -4.69 -12.25
C SER A 384 -8.15 -5.48 -12.42
N MET A 385 -7.03 -4.75 -12.45
CA MET A 385 -5.69 -5.35 -12.51
C MET A 385 -5.31 -6.18 -11.28
N ALA A 386 -6.11 -6.18 -10.23
CA ALA A 386 -5.93 -7.09 -9.08
C ALA A 386 -5.92 -8.56 -9.52
N ALA A 387 -6.59 -8.89 -10.63
CA ALA A 387 -6.57 -10.23 -11.24
C ALA A 387 -5.18 -10.69 -11.72
N ALA A 388 -4.19 -9.82 -11.78
CA ALA A 388 -2.80 -10.20 -12.06
C ALA A 388 -2.10 -10.84 -10.84
N ALA A 389 -2.56 -10.56 -9.62
CA ALA A 389 -1.96 -11.08 -8.40
C ALA A 389 -2.02 -12.62 -8.29
N PRO A 390 -3.13 -13.32 -8.60
CA PRO A 390 -3.15 -14.79 -8.66
C PRO A 390 -2.12 -15.38 -9.62
N LEU A 391 -1.78 -14.68 -10.70
CA LEU A 391 -0.74 -15.11 -11.63
C LEU A 391 0.64 -14.90 -11.01
N TYR A 392 0.89 -13.70 -10.53
CA TYR A 392 2.19 -13.33 -9.96
C TYR A 392 2.58 -14.24 -8.79
N PHE A 393 1.65 -14.51 -7.87
CA PHE A 393 1.88 -15.34 -6.71
C PHE A 393 1.64 -16.84 -6.92
N GLY A 394 1.22 -17.27 -8.12
CA GLY A 394 1.08 -18.70 -8.48
C GLY A 394 -0.16 -19.38 -7.87
N VAL A 395 -1.22 -18.64 -7.63
CA VAL A 395 -2.54 -19.18 -7.19
C VAL A 395 -3.27 -19.84 -8.35
N ALA A 396 -3.26 -19.21 -9.54
CA ALA A 396 -3.98 -19.68 -10.72
C ALA A 396 -3.48 -21.04 -11.22
N THR A 397 -4.34 -21.79 -11.90
CA THR A 397 -3.91 -22.93 -12.69
C THR A 397 -3.28 -22.46 -14.02
N PRO A 398 -2.51 -23.32 -14.72
CA PRO A 398 -1.97 -22.96 -16.04
C PRO A 398 -3.03 -22.49 -17.04
N GLU A 399 -4.18 -23.14 -17.05
CA GLU A 399 -5.32 -22.77 -17.91
C GLU A 399 -5.92 -21.42 -17.53
N GLN A 400 -6.16 -21.19 -16.24
CA GLN A 400 -6.65 -19.92 -15.73
C GLN A 400 -5.68 -18.78 -16.04
N GLY A 401 -4.38 -18.99 -15.83
CA GLY A 401 -3.34 -18.00 -16.16
C GLY A 401 -3.35 -17.62 -17.63
N THR A 402 -3.52 -18.60 -18.53
CA THR A 402 -3.65 -18.36 -19.98
C THR A 402 -4.88 -17.48 -20.29
N ARG A 403 -6.04 -17.79 -19.72
CA ARG A 403 -7.29 -17.04 -19.95
C ARG A 403 -7.23 -15.62 -19.39
N VAL A 404 -6.64 -15.44 -18.20
CA VAL A 404 -6.40 -14.11 -17.63
C VAL A 404 -5.46 -13.31 -18.54
N ALA A 405 -4.35 -13.90 -19.01
CA ALA A 405 -3.41 -13.22 -19.91
C ALA A 405 -4.10 -12.76 -21.20
N GLN A 406 -4.95 -13.60 -21.81
CA GLN A 406 -5.74 -13.23 -22.99
C GLN A 406 -6.66 -12.04 -22.72
N ARG A 407 -7.33 -12.02 -21.58
CA ARG A 407 -8.21 -10.92 -21.20
C ARG A 407 -7.44 -9.64 -20.89
N LEU A 408 -6.31 -9.73 -20.19
CA LEU A 408 -5.44 -8.59 -19.96
C LEU A 408 -4.93 -7.98 -21.27
N ALA A 409 -4.58 -8.81 -22.26
CA ALA A 409 -4.16 -8.34 -23.57
C ALA A 409 -5.28 -7.59 -24.32
N ARG A 410 -6.50 -8.12 -24.28
CA ARG A 410 -7.65 -7.57 -25.03
C ARG A 410 -8.20 -6.30 -24.37
N ASP A 411 -8.41 -6.32 -23.05
CA ASP A 411 -9.20 -5.31 -22.36
C ASP A 411 -8.33 -4.26 -21.65
N PHE A 412 -7.21 -4.66 -21.07
CA PHE A 412 -6.40 -3.80 -20.18
C PHE A 412 -5.13 -3.23 -20.83
N LEU A 413 -4.55 -3.89 -21.83
CA LEU A 413 -3.35 -3.37 -22.49
C LEU A 413 -3.70 -2.17 -23.36
N LYS A 414 -3.10 -1.02 -23.05
CA LYS A 414 -3.28 0.26 -23.73
C LYS A 414 -1.98 0.72 -24.37
N PRO A 415 -1.95 1.85 -25.10
CA PRO A 415 -0.72 2.35 -25.73
C PRO A 415 0.47 2.50 -24.77
N GLY A 416 0.24 2.88 -23.50
CA GLY A 416 1.29 3.14 -22.49
C GLY A 416 1.54 2.00 -21.50
N GLY A 417 0.85 0.87 -21.60
CA GLY A 417 0.90 -0.24 -20.65
C GLY A 417 -0.46 -0.68 -20.18
N PHE A 418 -0.56 -1.39 -19.05
CA PHE A 418 -1.84 -1.84 -18.51
C PHE A 418 -2.56 -0.71 -17.75
N THR A 419 -3.86 -0.54 -18.02
CA THR A 419 -4.75 0.34 -17.23
C THR A 419 -5.18 -0.35 -15.94
N THR A 420 -5.41 0.42 -14.88
CA THR A 420 -5.76 -0.12 -13.56
C THR A 420 -7.13 -0.79 -13.52
N THR A 421 -8.13 -0.12 -14.07
CA THR A 421 -9.51 -0.60 -14.27
C THR A 421 -9.99 -0.24 -15.67
N LEU A 422 -11.21 -0.63 -16.02
CA LEU A 422 -11.85 -0.24 -17.28
C LEU A 422 -12.82 0.96 -17.11
N ILE A 423 -12.99 1.44 -15.88
CA ILE A 423 -13.94 2.51 -15.52
C ILE A 423 -13.18 3.84 -15.39
N LYS A 424 -13.74 4.91 -15.98
CA LYS A 424 -13.25 6.30 -15.83
C LYS A 424 -14.09 7.03 -14.78
N SER A 425 -13.81 6.80 -13.52
CA SER A 425 -14.53 7.43 -12.39
C SER A 425 -14.00 8.81 -12.01
N GLY A 426 -12.80 9.18 -12.49
CA GLY A 426 -12.06 10.34 -12.00
C GLY A 426 -11.18 10.04 -10.80
N GLN A 427 -11.26 8.84 -10.23
CA GLN A 427 -10.37 8.40 -9.17
C GLN A 427 -9.01 7.99 -9.73
N GLN A 428 -7.96 8.19 -8.91
CA GLN A 428 -6.59 7.98 -9.38
C GLN A 428 -6.23 6.51 -9.67
N TRP A 429 -6.89 5.54 -9.02
CA TRP A 429 -6.70 4.11 -9.24
C TRP A 429 -7.72 3.53 -10.23
N ASP A 430 -8.17 4.34 -11.18
CA ASP A 430 -9.04 3.96 -12.29
C ASP A 430 -8.44 4.36 -13.64
N ALA A 431 -9.10 3.93 -14.73
CA ALA A 431 -8.74 4.39 -16.06
C ALA A 431 -8.82 5.93 -16.12
N PRO A 432 -7.89 6.60 -16.81
CA PRO A 432 -6.90 6.05 -17.74
C PRO A 432 -5.54 5.73 -17.12
N ASN A 433 -5.41 5.73 -15.80
CA ASN A 433 -4.12 5.62 -15.13
C ASN A 433 -3.60 4.18 -15.09
N GLY A 434 -2.28 4.06 -15.28
CA GLY A 434 -1.50 2.87 -15.00
C GLY A 434 -0.47 3.15 -13.91
N TRP A 435 -0.25 2.18 -13.03
CA TRP A 435 0.58 2.28 -11.85
C TRP A 435 1.74 1.28 -11.88
N PRO A 436 2.96 1.68 -11.55
CA PRO A 436 4.14 0.82 -11.60
C PRO A 436 3.97 -0.52 -10.87
N PRO A 437 3.40 -0.59 -9.65
CA PRO A 437 3.13 -1.86 -8.98
C PRO A 437 2.33 -2.84 -9.85
N LEU A 438 1.28 -2.36 -10.48
CA LEU A 438 0.38 -3.19 -11.28
C LEU A 438 1.00 -3.58 -12.62
N GLN A 439 1.85 -2.73 -13.22
CA GLN A 439 2.65 -3.11 -14.39
C GLN A 439 3.57 -4.28 -14.06
N TRP A 440 4.29 -4.19 -12.93
CA TRP A 440 5.19 -5.25 -12.48
C TRP A 440 4.46 -6.57 -12.26
N LEU A 441 3.39 -6.55 -11.47
CA LEU A 441 2.61 -7.76 -11.17
C LEU A 441 2.04 -8.40 -12.42
N ALA A 442 1.53 -7.59 -13.36
CA ALA A 442 0.94 -8.11 -14.59
C ALA A 442 2.00 -8.66 -15.54
N ILE A 443 3.07 -7.92 -15.80
CA ILE A 443 4.14 -8.33 -16.71
C ILE A 443 4.77 -9.64 -16.25
N GLU A 444 5.16 -9.72 -14.98
CA GLU A 444 5.78 -10.92 -14.44
C GLU A 444 4.77 -12.06 -14.23
N GLY A 445 3.53 -11.71 -13.87
CA GLY A 445 2.44 -12.68 -13.74
C GLY A 445 2.15 -13.39 -15.05
N VAL A 446 1.93 -12.64 -16.15
CA VAL A 446 1.63 -13.27 -17.45
C VAL A 446 2.85 -14.02 -18.02
N ARG A 447 4.08 -13.53 -17.76
CA ARG A 447 5.33 -14.21 -18.13
C ARG A 447 5.43 -15.58 -17.47
N ARG A 448 5.11 -15.67 -16.18
CA ARG A 448 5.11 -16.93 -15.42
C ARG A 448 4.22 -18.02 -16.04
N TYR A 449 3.14 -17.60 -16.71
CA TYR A 449 2.20 -18.51 -17.38
C TYR A 449 2.45 -18.64 -18.90
N GLY A 450 3.66 -18.29 -19.38
CA GLY A 450 4.09 -18.51 -20.75
C GLY A 450 3.62 -17.46 -21.77
N ALA A 451 2.89 -16.41 -21.35
CA ALA A 451 2.47 -15.33 -22.24
C ALA A 451 3.58 -14.29 -22.43
N THR A 452 4.79 -14.76 -22.84
CA THR A 452 6.01 -13.96 -22.93
C THR A 452 5.88 -12.78 -23.91
N ALA A 453 5.25 -13.00 -25.07
CA ALA A 453 5.04 -11.93 -26.05
C ALA A 453 4.18 -10.78 -25.51
N LEU A 454 3.15 -11.09 -24.70
CA LEU A 454 2.33 -10.09 -24.01
C LEU A 454 3.16 -9.33 -22.96
N ALA A 455 3.92 -10.07 -22.15
CA ALA A 455 4.78 -9.48 -21.13
C ALA A 455 5.79 -8.50 -21.75
N ASP A 456 6.45 -8.88 -22.84
CA ASP A 456 7.44 -8.05 -23.53
C ASP A 456 6.80 -6.83 -24.21
N SER A 457 5.62 -7.00 -24.80
CA SER A 457 4.86 -5.89 -25.37
C SER A 457 4.46 -4.87 -24.29
N ALA A 458 3.92 -5.33 -23.16
CA ALA A 458 3.53 -4.46 -22.06
C ALA A 458 4.75 -3.75 -21.45
N ARG A 459 5.86 -4.47 -21.22
CA ARG A 459 7.14 -3.91 -20.78
C ARG A 459 7.64 -2.81 -21.71
N ALA A 460 7.67 -3.07 -23.01
CA ALA A 460 8.14 -2.11 -24.01
C ALA A 460 7.30 -0.83 -24.02
N LYS A 461 5.96 -0.98 -23.99
CA LYS A 461 5.02 0.15 -23.94
C LYS A 461 5.22 0.99 -22.67
N TRP A 462 5.30 0.35 -21.52
CA TRP A 462 5.50 1.02 -20.24
C TRP A 462 6.83 1.78 -20.19
N LEU A 463 7.93 1.16 -20.59
CA LEU A 463 9.24 1.81 -20.64
C LEU A 463 9.29 2.96 -21.64
N ALA A 464 8.65 2.81 -22.81
CA ALA A 464 8.56 3.88 -23.81
C ALA A 464 7.83 5.10 -23.25
N LEU A 465 6.71 4.89 -22.50
CA LEU A 465 5.98 5.97 -21.84
C LEU A 465 6.83 6.65 -20.75
N ASN A 466 7.50 5.87 -19.90
CA ASN A 466 8.39 6.42 -18.86
C ASN A 466 9.51 7.28 -19.49
N ARG A 467 10.17 6.78 -20.52
CA ARG A 467 11.23 7.52 -21.24
C ARG A 467 10.69 8.77 -21.92
N LYS A 468 9.50 8.72 -22.52
CA LYS A 468 8.84 9.88 -23.13
C LYS A 468 8.60 10.98 -22.12
N VAL A 469 8.00 10.65 -20.96
CA VAL A 469 7.73 11.62 -19.89
C VAL A 469 9.05 12.16 -19.33
N TYR A 470 10.03 11.29 -19.08
CA TYR A 470 11.35 11.68 -18.59
C TYR A 470 12.04 12.65 -19.57
N SER A 471 12.07 12.36 -20.86
CA SER A 471 12.69 13.21 -21.87
C SER A 471 12.05 14.60 -21.97
N ALA A 472 10.72 14.67 -21.75
CA ALA A 472 9.97 15.92 -21.78
C ALA A 472 10.07 16.77 -20.50
N THR A 473 10.30 16.12 -19.35
CA THR A 473 10.15 16.78 -18.03
C THR A 473 11.38 16.67 -17.15
N GLY A 474 12.31 15.76 -17.43
CA GLY A 474 13.39 15.37 -16.54
C GLY A 474 12.93 14.63 -15.28
N LYS A 475 11.71 14.10 -15.26
CA LYS A 475 11.06 13.55 -14.07
C LYS A 475 10.42 12.21 -14.34
N LEU A 476 10.35 11.37 -13.29
CA LEU A 476 9.57 10.14 -13.24
C LEU A 476 8.43 10.33 -12.25
N THR A 477 7.20 10.10 -12.73
CA THR A 477 6.00 10.40 -11.95
C THR A 477 5.45 9.14 -11.26
N GLU A 478 4.64 9.35 -10.25
CA GLU A 478 3.99 8.32 -9.44
C GLU A 478 3.14 7.35 -10.27
N LYS A 479 2.44 7.86 -11.28
CA LYS A 479 1.51 7.17 -12.19
C LYS A 479 1.51 7.83 -13.55
N TYR A 480 0.94 7.17 -14.56
CA TYR A 480 0.90 7.66 -15.94
C TYR A 480 -0.48 7.43 -16.56
N ASP A 481 -0.92 8.36 -17.43
CA ASP A 481 -2.04 8.09 -18.36
C ASP A 481 -1.55 7.10 -19.43
N VAL A 482 -2.05 5.87 -19.38
CA VAL A 482 -1.65 4.81 -20.33
C VAL A 482 -2.55 4.76 -21.57
N TRP A 483 -3.63 5.54 -21.60
CA TRP A 483 -4.57 5.62 -22.72
C TRP A 483 -4.16 6.71 -23.71
N ASP A 484 -3.89 7.91 -23.21
CA ASP A 484 -3.50 9.08 -24.00
C ASP A 484 -2.09 9.53 -23.62
N LEU A 485 -1.11 9.14 -24.43
CA LEU A 485 0.30 9.41 -24.17
C LEU A 485 0.69 10.89 -24.29
N SER A 486 -0.22 11.77 -24.71
CA SER A 486 -0.01 13.22 -24.73
C SER A 486 -0.38 13.89 -23.41
N LYS A 487 -1.14 13.22 -22.56
CA LYS A 487 -1.63 13.74 -21.28
C LYS A 487 -0.75 13.32 -20.12
N ARG A 488 -0.83 14.11 -19.05
CA ARG A 488 -0.31 13.72 -17.74
C ARG A 488 -1.38 12.93 -16.99
N ALA A 489 -0.95 11.99 -16.15
CA ALA A 489 -1.84 11.32 -15.21
C ALA A 489 -2.51 12.30 -14.26
N GLY A 490 -3.71 12.00 -13.81
CA GLY A 490 -4.49 12.84 -12.92
C GLY A 490 -5.45 12.04 -12.05
N GLY A 491 -6.39 12.75 -11.43
CA GLY A 491 -7.37 12.20 -10.49
C GLY A 491 -6.84 12.10 -9.06
N GLY A 492 -7.74 11.81 -8.12
CA GLY A 492 -7.43 11.65 -6.70
C GLY A 492 -7.40 12.95 -5.90
N GLU A 493 -6.99 12.82 -4.64
CA GLU A 493 -7.06 13.88 -3.62
C GLU A 493 -5.85 14.85 -3.66
N TYR A 494 -4.78 14.51 -4.39
CA TYR A 494 -3.54 15.30 -4.44
C TYR A 494 -2.90 15.25 -5.85
N PRO A 495 -2.05 16.24 -6.19
CA PRO A 495 -1.33 16.26 -7.47
C PRO A 495 -0.37 15.08 -7.61
N THR A 496 -0.17 14.60 -8.85
CA THR A 496 0.80 13.54 -9.18
C THR A 496 2.19 13.91 -8.67
N GLN A 497 2.83 12.99 -7.95
CA GLN A 497 4.13 13.18 -7.33
C GLN A 497 5.28 12.84 -8.30
N ASP A 498 6.47 13.41 -8.05
CA ASP A 498 7.67 13.26 -8.84
C ASP A 498 8.75 12.41 -8.15
N GLY A 499 9.62 11.79 -8.95
CA GLY A 499 10.80 11.07 -8.45
C GLY A 499 10.46 9.85 -7.61
N PHE A 500 9.36 9.20 -7.92
CA PHE A 500 8.68 8.25 -7.05
C PHE A 500 9.40 6.91 -6.98
N GLY A 501 9.66 6.41 -5.76
CA GLY A 501 10.47 5.22 -5.49
C GLY A 501 10.04 3.97 -6.24
N TRP A 502 8.75 3.64 -6.27
CA TRP A 502 8.26 2.46 -6.99
C TRP A 502 8.38 2.60 -8.51
N THR A 503 8.21 3.81 -9.08
CA THR A 503 8.42 4.04 -10.50
C THR A 503 9.88 3.82 -10.87
N ASN A 504 10.79 4.39 -10.07
CA ASN A 504 12.22 4.20 -10.22
C ASN A 504 12.60 2.72 -10.18
N GLY A 505 12.07 2.00 -9.19
CA GLY A 505 12.34 0.58 -8.99
C GLY A 505 11.85 -0.29 -10.15
N VAL A 506 10.57 -0.16 -10.50
CA VAL A 506 9.96 -0.95 -11.57
C VAL A 506 10.57 -0.62 -12.94
N ALA A 507 10.74 0.68 -13.26
CA ALA A 507 11.31 1.07 -14.55
C ALA A 507 12.75 0.57 -14.70
N LEU A 508 13.58 0.69 -13.67
CA LEU A 508 14.97 0.22 -13.72
C LEU A 508 15.03 -1.31 -13.89
N THR A 509 14.26 -2.05 -13.10
CA THR A 509 14.25 -3.52 -13.16
C THR A 509 13.76 -4.00 -14.52
N LEU A 510 12.67 -3.46 -15.04
CA LEU A 510 12.16 -3.80 -16.35
C LEU A 510 13.14 -3.41 -17.49
N SER A 511 13.91 -2.32 -17.33
CA SER A 511 14.87 -1.89 -18.34
C SER A 511 16.08 -2.83 -18.45
N LYS A 512 16.44 -3.52 -17.37
CA LYS A 512 17.56 -4.46 -17.32
C LYS A 512 17.19 -5.89 -17.73
N GLN A 513 15.91 -6.22 -17.80
CA GLN A 513 15.49 -7.50 -18.37
C GLN A 513 15.88 -7.55 -19.86
N LEU A 514 16.66 -8.56 -20.22
CA LEU A 514 17.07 -8.75 -21.61
C LEU A 514 15.83 -8.96 -22.49
N PRO A 515 15.82 -8.42 -23.74
CA PRO A 515 14.82 -8.82 -24.71
C PRO A 515 14.90 -10.33 -24.94
N PRO A 516 13.81 -11.01 -25.31
CA PRO A 516 13.85 -12.42 -25.68
C PRO A 516 14.87 -12.62 -26.79
N ARG A 517 15.73 -13.65 -26.66
CA ARG A 517 16.66 -14.08 -27.67
C ARG A 517 15.92 -14.68 -28.85
#